data_10cc96fff22c798a76651b28a5003ca8
#
_entry.id   10cc96fff22c798a76651b28a5003ca8
#
_cell.length_a   1.000
_cell.length_b   1.000
_cell.length_c   1.000
_cell.angle_alpha   90.00
_cell.angle_beta   90.00
_cell.angle_gamma   90.00
#
_symmetry.space_group_name_H-M   'P 1'
#
loop_
_entity.id
_entity.type
_entity.pdbx_description
1 polymer ?
#
loop_
_entity_poly.entity_id
_entity_poly.type
_entity_poly.pdbx_seq_one_letter_code
_entity_poly.pdbx_strand_id
1 'polypeptide(L)'
;MKPEPLLRRGWTTGACATAAAKAAYAALLTGHFPDPVEITLPGGQNTAFTLAESALSETAAMASVVKDAGDDPDVTHGALLRVTLRIGPPGSGVSFHAGEGVGTVTRPGLAIPPGEPAINPVPRQMIRTAIAELAAQHCAPGDAIVEISIPGGEALATRTLNGRLGITGGLSILGTTGIVIPFSCSAWIHSIHRGIDVARAGGITHVAGSTGNVSETAVRALHHLPEAALLEMGDFVGGMLKYLKSHPVPRVTIAGGVAKMTKLAQGRLDLHSKRGEVDFPGLAAAAQTAGCAPEIIEPIRHANTAAQVFELASAHGTALGDAIAAQAWRVAAAVLEDSPTELEILLFDRTGTLQGRAGFAPVHMRKRLV
;
A
#
# COMPACT_ATOMS: atom_id res chain seq x y z
N MET A 1 -6.87 11.21 -30.44
CA MET A 1 -6.73 10.32 -29.25
C MET A 1 -8.06 9.64 -29.03
N LYS A 2 -8.12 8.31 -29.02
CA LYS A 2 -9.31 7.61 -28.54
C LYS A 2 -9.42 7.88 -27.03
N PRO A 3 -10.62 8.21 -26.49
CA PRO A 3 -10.78 8.33 -25.05
C PRO A 3 -10.37 7.02 -24.38
N GLU A 4 -9.54 7.09 -23.34
CA GLU A 4 -9.25 5.90 -22.54
C GLU A 4 -10.59 5.36 -22.01
N PRO A 5 -10.84 4.04 -22.06
CA PRO A 5 -12.10 3.48 -21.56
C PRO A 5 -12.19 3.81 -20.06
N LEU A 6 -13.39 4.25 -19.65
CA LEU A 6 -13.67 4.45 -18.22
C LEU A 6 -13.58 3.09 -17.52
N LEU A 7 -12.58 2.93 -16.65
CA LEU A 7 -12.40 1.72 -15.88
C LEU A 7 -13.56 1.51 -14.90
N ARG A 8 -14.06 0.29 -14.81
CA ARG A 8 -15.17 -0.10 -13.94
C ARG A 8 -14.69 -0.13 -12.49
N ARG A 9 -15.34 0.61 -11.61
CA ARG A 9 -15.13 0.57 -10.16
C ARG A 9 -15.66 -0.73 -9.58
N GLY A 10 -15.11 -1.13 -8.45
CA GLY A 10 -15.54 -2.31 -7.69
C GLY A 10 -15.82 -1.98 -6.23
N TRP A 11 -15.97 -3.02 -5.42
CA TRP A 11 -16.31 -2.94 -4.01
C TRP A 11 -15.16 -3.42 -3.13
N THR A 12 -14.99 -2.79 -1.98
CA THR A 12 -13.99 -3.21 -0.99
C THR A 12 -14.45 -4.43 -0.21
N THR A 13 -13.51 -5.15 0.45
CA THR A 13 -13.86 -6.23 1.38
C THR A 13 -14.78 -5.74 2.50
N GLY A 14 -14.60 -4.48 2.94
CA GLY A 14 -15.46 -3.84 3.94
C GLY A 14 -16.90 -3.67 3.50
N ALA A 15 -17.14 -3.23 2.26
CA ALA A 15 -18.50 -3.07 1.71
C ALA A 15 -19.21 -4.43 1.57
N CYS A 16 -18.51 -5.44 1.02
CA CYS A 16 -19.06 -6.79 0.88
C CYS A 16 -19.40 -7.41 2.26
N ALA A 17 -18.50 -7.28 3.24
CA ALA A 17 -18.74 -7.76 4.61
C ALA A 17 -19.90 -7.01 5.27
N THR A 18 -20.07 -5.71 5.02
CA THR A 18 -21.20 -4.94 5.53
C THR A 18 -22.52 -5.42 4.94
N ALA A 19 -22.57 -5.68 3.65
CA ALA A 19 -23.77 -6.21 2.99
C ALA A 19 -24.14 -7.60 3.54
N ALA A 20 -23.16 -8.50 3.65
CA ALA A 20 -23.38 -9.82 4.24
C ALA A 20 -23.84 -9.73 5.72
N ALA A 21 -23.25 -8.85 6.52
CA ALA A 21 -23.65 -8.64 7.90
C ALA A 21 -25.08 -8.10 8.02
N LYS A 22 -25.46 -7.12 7.19
CA LYS A 22 -26.81 -6.55 7.15
C LYS A 22 -27.84 -7.62 6.79
N ALA A 23 -27.56 -8.44 5.76
CA ALA A 23 -28.45 -9.53 5.35
C ALA A 23 -28.62 -10.59 6.45
N ALA A 24 -27.51 -11.01 7.08
CA ALA A 24 -27.55 -11.99 8.17
C ALA A 24 -28.32 -11.45 9.40
N TYR A 25 -28.12 -10.19 9.76
CA TYR A 25 -28.85 -9.59 10.90
C TYR A 25 -30.34 -9.45 10.58
N ALA A 26 -30.71 -9.02 9.36
CA ALA A 26 -32.11 -8.98 8.93
C ALA A 26 -32.77 -10.36 9.04
N ALA A 27 -32.09 -11.42 8.62
CA ALA A 27 -32.61 -12.78 8.69
C ALA A 27 -32.84 -13.27 10.13
N LEU A 28 -31.94 -12.91 11.09
CA LEU A 28 -32.17 -13.20 12.51
C LEU A 28 -33.40 -12.51 13.09
N LEU A 29 -33.73 -11.31 12.58
CA LEU A 29 -34.87 -10.55 13.09
C LEU A 29 -36.21 -10.96 12.42
N THR A 30 -36.16 -11.33 11.12
CA THR A 30 -37.37 -11.49 10.30
C THR A 30 -37.60 -12.91 9.78
N GLY A 31 -36.61 -13.79 9.87
CA GLY A 31 -36.62 -15.11 9.24
C GLY A 31 -36.26 -15.11 7.75
N HIS A 32 -35.99 -13.94 7.15
CA HIS A 32 -35.77 -13.80 5.69
C HIS A 32 -34.52 -12.97 5.39
N PHE A 33 -33.75 -13.42 4.40
CA PHE A 33 -32.61 -12.67 3.86
C PHE A 33 -33.09 -11.69 2.79
N PRO A 34 -32.78 -10.38 2.89
CA PRO A 34 -32.98 -9.47 1.77
C PRO A 34 -31.99 -9.79 0.64
N ASP A 35 -32.46 -9.97 -0.56
CA ASP A 35 -31.65 -10.18 -1.76
C ASP A 35 -32.32 -9.52 -2.98
N PRO A 36 -31.73 -8.45 -3.55
CA PRO A 36 -30.46 -7.84 -3.16
C PRO A 36 -30.52 -7.12 -1.81
N VAL A 37 -29.38 -7.06 -1.11
CA VAL A 37 -29.23 -6.30 0.13
C VAL A 37 -28.63 -4.93 -0.16
N GLU A 38 -29.30 -3.87 0.26
CA GLU A 38 -28.81 -2.50 0.11
C GLU A 38 -28.04 -2.03 1.34
N ILE A 39 -26.91 -1.34 1.12
CA ILE A 39 -26.14 -0.66 2.16
C ILE A 39 -25.84 0.78 1.76
N THR A 40 -25.65 1.66 2.75
CA THR A 40 -25.17 3.02 2.55
C THR A 40 -23.64 3.03 2.75
N LEU A 41 -22.91 3.52 1.74
CA LEU A 41 -21.45 3.68 1.81
C LEU A 41 -21.08 4.93 2.62
N PRO A 42 -19.83 5.05 3.12
CA PRO A 42 -19.37 6.22 3.87
C PRO A 42 -19.58 7.57 3.18
N GLY A 43 -19.61 7.60 1.84
CA GLY A 43 -19.93 8.79 1.05
C GLY A 43 -21.42 9.10 0.91
N GLY A 44 -22.32 8.37 1.58
CA GLY A 44 -23.78 8.55 1.52
C GLY A 44 -24.46 7.89 0.31
N GLN A 45 -23.72 7.20 -0.52
CA GLN A 45 -24.27 6.50 -1.70
C GLN A 45 -24.87 5.16 -1.29
N ASN A 46 -26.06 4.83 -1.81
CA ASN A 46 -26.65 3.50 -1.64
C ASN A 46 -26.17 2.57 -2.76
N THR A 47 -25.92 1.32 -2.39
CA THR A 47 -25.56 0.27 -3.35
C THR A 47 -26.14 -1.06 -2.91
N ALA A 48 -26.47 -1.90 -3.89
CA ALA A 48 -27.08 -3.21 -3.70
C ALA A 48 -26.08 -4.32 -4.00
N PHE A 49 -26.14 -5.39 -3.20
CA PHE A 49 -25.31 -6.58 -3.34
C PHE A 49 -26.21 -7.81 -3.41
N THR A 50 -25.94 -8.69 -4.38
CA THR A 50 -26.57 -10.00 -4.45
C THR A 50 -25.85 -10.96 -3.52
N LEU A 51 -26.60 -11.78 -2.79
CA LEU A 51 -26.06 -12.81 -1.93
C LEU A 51 -25.62 -14.01 -2.76
N ALA A 52 -24.46 -14.58 -2.41
CA ALA A 52 -23.96 -15.81 -3.01
C ALA A 52 -24.44 -17.05 -2.23
N GLU A 53 -24.45 -16.96 -0.92
CA GLU A 53 -24.90 -18.02 -0.01
C GLU A 53 -25.66 -17.39 1.16
N SER A 54 -26.61 -18.14 1.70
CA SER A 54 -27.30 -17.76 2.93
C SER A 54 -27.74 -19.00 3.70
N ALA A 55 -27.67 -18.96 5.02
CA ALA A 55 -28.15 -20.02 5.90
C ALA A 55 -28.66 -19.43 7.21
N LEU A 56 -29.81 -19.88 7.65
CA LEU A 56 -30.43 -19.49 8.93
C LEU A 56 -30.58 -20.70 9.82
N SER A 57 -30.19 -20.54 11.09
CA SER A 57 -30.43 -21.49 12.16
C SER A 57 -31.12 -20.80 13.34
N GLU A 58 -31.44 -21.53 14.39
CA GLU A 58 -32.07 -20.97 15.58
C GLU A 58 -31.20 -19.93 16.32
N THR A 59 -29.87 -20.04 16.19
CA THR A 59 -28.91 -19.20 16.95
C THR A 59 -27.99 -18.33 16.11
N ALA A 60 -27.98 -18.54 14.78
CA ALA A 60 -27.08 -17.82 13.89
C ALA A 60 -27.67 -17.67 12.48
N ALA A 61 -27.30 -16.59 11.83
CA ALA A 61 -27.51 -16.42 10.39
C ALA A 61 -26.17 -16.23 9.70
N MET A 62 -26.01 -16.80 8.53
CA MET A 62 -24.85 -16.64 7.65
C MET A 62 -25.29 -16.09 6.32
N ALA A 63 -24.59 -15.09 5.80
CA ALA A 63 -24.74 -14.62 4.43
C ALA A 63 -23.35 -14.39 3.81
N SER A 64 -23.26 -14.46 2.49
CA SER A 64 -22.01 -14.20 1.80
C SER A 64 -22.21 -13.39 0.52
N VAL A 65 -21.16 -12.64 0.14
CA VAL A 65 -21.10 -11.82 -1.07
C VAL A 65 -19.81 -12.13 -1.80
N VAL A 66 -19.87 -12.36 -3.11
CA VAL A 66 -18.66 -12.46 -3.96
C VAL A 66 -18.13 -11.05 -4.24
N LYS A 67 -16.87 -10.81 -3.90
CA LYS A 67 -16.25 -9.51 -4.11
C LYS A 67 -15.98 -9.27 -5.60
N ASP A 68 -16.53 -8.20 -6.13
CA ASP A 68 -16.18 -7.66 -7.44
C ASP A 68 -15.31 -6.40 -7.27
N ALA A 69 -14.04 -6.50 -7.67
CA ALA A 69 -13.10 -5.39 -7.60
C ALA A 69 -13.14 -4.46 -8.83
N GLY A 70 -14.04 -4.67 -9.76
CA GLY A 70 -14.06 -3.95 -11.03
C GLY A 70 -12.87 -4.35 -11.92
N ASP A 71 -12.26 -3.35 -12.53
CA ASP A 71 -11.09 -3.54 -13.41
C ASP A 71 -9.76 -3.40 -12.64
N ASP A 72 -9.82 -3.37 -11.30
CA ASP A 72 -8.60 -3.38 -10.47
C ASP A 72 -8.00 -4.79 -10.39
N PRO A 73 -6.67 -4.95 -10.53
CA PRO A 73 -5.99 -6.24 -10.38
C PRO A 73 -5.88 -6.67 -8.90
N ASP A 74 -6.93 -6.46 -8.13
CA ASP A 74 -7.01 -6.78 -6.70
C ASP A 74 -6.97 -8.29 -6.47
N VAL A 75 -6.07 -8.74 -5.62
CA VAL A 75 -5.89 -10.15 -5.22
C VAL A 75 -7.19 -10.76 -4.66
N THR A 76 -8.06 -9.93 -4.08
CA THR A 76 -9.33 -10.35 -3.48
C THR A 76 -10.51 -10.32 -4.45
N HIS A 77 -10.30 -10.03 -5.75
CA HIS A 77 -11.35 -10.15 -6.77
C HIS A 77 -11.85 -11.60 -6.83
N GLY A 78 -13.18 -11.79 -6.82
CA GLY A 78 -13.80 -13.12 -6.78
C GLY A 78 -13.79 -13.81 -5.41
N ALA A 79 -13.18 -13.24 -4.38
CA ALA A 79 -13.20 -13.82 -3.04
C ALA A 79 -14.61 -13.79 -2.43
N LEU A 80 -14.98 -14.85 -1.72
CA LEU A 80 -16.24 -14.96 -1.01
C LEU A 80 -16.13 -14.34 0.39
N LEU A 81 -16.79 -13.21 0.61
CA LEU A 81 -16.90 -12.55 1.91
C LEU A 81 -18.09 -13.14 2.66
N ARG A 82 -17.85 -14.00 3.63
CA ARG A 82 -18.87 -14.66 4.45
C ARG A 82 -18.94 -14.02 5.82
N VAL A 83 -20.13 -13.72 6.29
CA VAL A 83 -20.39 -13.23 7.65
C VAL A 83 -21.36 -14.18 8.34
N THR A 84 -20.94 -14.70 9.48
CA THR A 84 -21.80 -15.41 10.43
C THR A 84 -22.11 -14.49 11.58
N LEU A 85 -23.39 -14.26 11.84
CA LEU A 85 -23.86 -13.34 12.87
C LEU A 85 -24.72 -14.10 13.89
N ARG A 86 -24.50 -13.82 15.17
CA ARG A 86 -25.28 -14.29 16.32
C ARG A 86 -25.72 -13.09 17.13
N ILE A 87 -26.86 -13.21 17.82
CA ILE A 87 -27.27 -12.18 18.77
C ILE A 87 -26.28 -12.19 19.95
N GLY A 88 -25.79 -11.01 20.30
CA GLY A 88 -24.89 -10.79 21.43
C GLY A 88 -25.60 -10.70 22.77
N PRO A 89 -24.88 -10.78 23.89
CA PRO A 89 -25.42 -10.51 25.20
C PRO A 89 -26.03 -9.10 25.27
N PRO A 90 -27.12 -8.89 26.03
CA PRO A 90 -27.75 -7.57 26.17
C PRO A 90 -26.76 -6.48 26.61
N GLY A 91 -26.70 -5.38 25.86
CA GLY A 91 -25.83 -4.23 26.14
C GLY A 91 -24.37 -4.43 25.72
N SER A 92 -24.01 -5.53 25.05
CA SER A 92 -22.62 -5.77 24.58
C SER A 92 -22.22 -4.97 23.33
N GLY A 93 -23.21 -4.45 22.59
CA GLY A 93 -23.01 -3.84 21.30
C GLY A 93 -22.54 -4.84 20.25
N VAL A 94 -21.77 -4.36 19.26
CA VAL A 94 -21.29 -5.20 18.16
C VAL A 94 -19.82 -5.58 18.38
N SER A 95 -19.56 -6.88 18.58
CA SER A 95 -18.22 -7.47 18.65
C SER A 95 -17.82 -8.10 17.30
N PHE A 96 -16.51 -8.19 17.07
CA PHE A 96 -15.95 -8.68 15.81
C PHE A 96 -14.97 -9.82 16.04
N HIS A 97 -15.04 -10.86 15.21
CA HIS A 97 -14.18 -12.02 15.26
C HIS A 97 -13.65 -12.36 13.88
N ALA A 98 -12.41 -12.85 13.83
CA ALA A 98 -11.83 -13.42 12.64
C ALA A 98 -12.25 -14.87 12.51
N GLY A 99 -12.90 -15.21 11.42
CA GLY A 99 -13.12 -16.58 10.98
C GLY A 99 -12.02 -17.03 9.99
N GLU A 100 -12.25 -18.14 9.31
CA GLU A 100 -11.33 -18.69 8.30
C GLU A 100 -10.88 -17.62 7.31
N GLY A 101 -9.57 -17.51 7.07
CA GLY A 101 -8.96 -16.65 6.05
C GLY A 101 -9.01 -15.15 6.33
N VAL A 102 -9.50 -14.72 7.50
CA VAL A 102 -9.35 -13.35 8.00
C VAL A 102 -8.20 -13.31 9.00
N GLY A 103 -7.27 -12.37 8.79
CA GLY A 103 -6.05 -12.29 9.58
C GLY A 103 -6.26 -11.68 10.96
N THR A 104 -5.26 -11.89 11.82
CA THR A 104 -5.13 -11.25 13.13
C THR A 104 -3.92 -10.33 13.14
N VAL A 105 -4.05 -9.15 13.71
CA VAL A 105 -2.95 -8.21 13.89
C VAL A 105 -2.01 -8.72 14.98
N THR A 106 -0.71 -8.79 14.68
CA THR A 106 0.31 -9.29 15.62
C THR A 106 1.37 -8.26 15.99
N ARG A 107 1.41 -7.13 15.27
CA ARG A 107 2.38 -6.04 15.49
C ARG A 107 1.68 -4.71 15.74
N PRO A 108 2.26 -3.82 16.57
CA PRO A 108 1.73 -2.47 16.76
C PRO A 108 1.97 -1.61 15.49
N GLY A 109 1.28 -0.46 15.41
CA GLY A 109 1.44 0.53 14.34
C GLY A 109 0.26 0.62 13.38
N LEU A 110 -0.62 -0.38 13.37
CA LEU A 110 -1.91 -0.28 12.69
C LEU A 110 -2.95 0.39 13.60
N ALA A 111 -4.05 0.86 13.00
CA ALA A 111 -5.18 1.40 13.76
C ALA A 111 -5.92 0.34 14.60
N ILE A 112 -5.57 -0.92 14.40
CA ILE A 112 -6.09 -2.09 15.12
C ILE A 112 -4.96 -2.59 16.02
N PRO A 113 -5.21 -2.78 17.34
CA PRO A 113 -4.19 -3.27 18.27
C PRO A 113 -3.85 -4.75 18.00
N PRO A 114 -2.64 -5.20 18.41
CA PRO A 114 -2.28 -6.61 18.38
C PRO A 114 -3.27 -7.50 19.14
N GLY A 115 -3.55 -8.68 18.59
CA GLY A 115 -4.53 -9.64 19.11
C GLY A 115 -5.93 -9.48 18.52
N GLU A 116 -6.24 -8.37 17.88
CA GLU A 116 -7.54 -8.11 17.29
C GLU A 116 -7.63 -8.65 15.83
N PRO A 117 -8.84 -9.02 15.37
CA PRO A 117 -9.07 -9.37 13.97
C PRO A 117 -8.75 -8.20 13.05
N ALA A 118 -8.14 -8.48 11.90
CA ALA A 118 -7.71 -7.49 10.92
C ALA A 118 -8.90 -6.86 10.16
N ILE A 119 -9.85 -6.32 10.91
CA ILE A 119 -11.04 -5.62 10.44
C ILE A 119 -10.87 -4.15 10.75
N ASN A 120 -10.63 -3.34 9.73
CA ASN A 120 -10.31 -1.92 9.89
C ASN A 120 -11.47 -1.09 10.48
N PRO A 121 -11.19 0.08 11.09
CA PRO A 121 -12.21 0.89 11.76
C PRO A 121 -13.40 1.25 10.89
N VAL A 122 -13.20 1.62 9.61
CA VAL A 122 -14.30 2.01 8.72
C VAL A 122 -15.24 0.85 8.42
N PRO A 123 -14.80 -0.35 8.00
CA PRO A 123 -15.65 -1.54 7.91
C PRO A 123 -16.40 -1.86 9.22
N ARG A 124 -15.72 -1.80 10.37
CA ARG A 124 -16.38 -2.00 11.68
C ARG A 124 -17.52 -0.99 11.87
N GLN A 125 -17.29 0.27 11.53
CA GLN A 125 -18.30 1.32 11.64
C GLN A 125 -19.47 1.11 10.67
N MET A 126 -19.19 0.75 9.42
CA MET A 126 -20.22 0.44 8.41
C MET A 126 -21.13 -0.69 8.88
N ILE A 127 -20.57 -1.78 9.41
CA ILE A 127 -21.32 -2.92 9.93
C ILE A 127 -22.16 -2.51 11.15
N ARG A 128 -21.57 -1.75 12.09
CA ARG A 128 -22.32 -1.23 13.27
C ARG A 128 -23.49 -0.36 12.84
N THR A 129 -23.29 0.53 11.88
CA THR A 129 -24.36 1.41 11.35
C THR A 129 -25.47 0.58 10.71
N ALA A 130 -25.14 -0.39 9.86
CA ALA A 130 -26.13 -1.25 9.22
C ALA A 130 -26.95 -2.09 10.22
N ILE A 131 -26.31 -2.59 11.27
CA ILE A 131 -27.00 -3.32 12.37
C ILE A 131 -27.88 -2.36 13.16
N ALA A 132 -27.41 -1.17 13.51
CA ALA A 132 -28.16 -0.18 14.26
C ALA A 132 -29.41 0.30 13.50
N GLU A 133 -29.33 0.50 12.19
CA GLU A 133 -30.48 0.85 11.34
C GLU A 133 -31.57 -0.23 11.37
N LEU A 134 -31.20 -1.50 11.23
CA LEU A 134 -32.14 -2.61 11.30
C LEU A 134 -32.70 -2.81 12.72
N ALA A 135 -31.85 -2.67 13.73
CA ALA A 135 -32.26 -2.74 15.13
C ALA A 135 -33.32 -1.69 15.45
N ALA A 136 -33.14 -0.45 15.01
CA ALA A 136 -34.12 0.62 15.16
C ALA A 136 -35.44 0.32 14.42
N GLN A 137 -35.36 -0.20 13.19
CA GLN A 137 -36.55 -0.56 12.40
C GLN A 137 -37.40 -1.68 13.05
N HIS A 138 -36.74 -2.63 13.70
CA HIS A 138 -37.38 -3.82 14.28
C HIS A 138 -37.50 -3.78 15.80
N CYS A 139 -37.18 -2.64 16.45
CA CYS A 139 -37.17 -2.49 17.92
C CYS A 139 -36.31 -3.56 18.60
N ALA A 140 -35.19 -3.93 18.02
CA ALA A 140 -34.23 -4.92 18.50
C ALA A 140 -33.05 -4.25 19.23
N PRO A 141 -32.34 -4.95 20.16
CA PRO A 141 -31.26 -4.33 20.96
C PRO A 141 -30.01 -3.93 20.21
N GLY A 142 -29.76 -4.44 19.00
CA GLY A 142 -28.55 -4.14 18.21
C GLY A 142 -27.28 -4.82 18.70
N ASP A 143 -27.37 -5.71 19.66
CA ASP A 143 -26.24 -6.50 20.16
C ASP A 143 -25.94 -7.66 19.21
N ALA A 144 -24.70 -7.76 18.71
CA ALA A 144 -24.33 -8.74 17.72
C ALA A 144 -22.88 -9.22 17.85
N ILE A 145 -22.69 -10.51 17.64
CA ILE A 145 -21.37 -11.14 17.46
C ILE A 145 -21.19 -11.38 15.95
N VAL A 146 -20.26 -10.68 15.34
CA VAL A 146 -19.99 -10.70 13.90
C VAL A 146 -18.68 -11.43 13.64
N GLU A 147 -18.75 -12.60 13.03
CA GLU A 147 -17.59 -13.35 12.56
C GLU A 147 -17.47 -13.21 11.03
N ILE A 148 -16.31 -12.76 10.54
CA ILE A 148 -16.06 -12.58 9.11
C ILE A 148 -15.05 -13.62 8.65
N SER A 149 -15.39 -14.33 7.57
CA SER A 149 -14.54 -15.35 6.95
C SER A 149 -14.33 -15.07 5.47
N ILE A 150 -13.20 -15.51 4.94
CA ILE A 150 -12.88 -15.51 3.52
C ILE A 150 -12.29 -16.88 3.19
N PRO A 151 -13.09 -17.87 2.76
CA PRO A 151 -12.56 -19.18 2.41
C PRO A 151 -11.40 -19.07 1.43
N GLY A 152 -10.27 -19.74 1.75
CA GLY A 152 -9.01 -19.61 0.98
C GLY A 152 -8.25 -18.29 1.16
N GLY A 153 -8.71 -17.39 2.04
CA GLY A 153 -8.10 -16.08 2.28
C GLY A 153 -6.67 -16.13 2.81
N GLU A 154 -6.29 -17.20 3.51
CA GLU A 154 -4.92 -17.41 3.98
C GLU A 154 -3.92 -17.53 2.80
N ALA A 155 -4.28 -18.31 1.78
CA ALA A 155 -3.47 -18.44 0.56
C ALA A 155 -3.43 -17.12 -0.24
N LEU A 156 -4.53 -16.38 -0.31
CA LEU A 156 -4.55 -15.06 -0.95
C LEU A 156 -3.68 -14.05 -0.21
N ALA A 157 -3.64 -14.09 1.12
CA ALA A 157 -2.87 -13.17 1.95
C ALA A 157 -1.36 -13.23 1.66
N THR A 158 -0.83 -14.37 1.22
CA THR A 158 0.59 -14.51 0.84
C THR A 158 0.99 -13.61 -0.34
N ARG A 159 0.02 -13.14 -1.11
CA ARG A 159 0.20 -12.24 -2.26
C ARG A 159 -0.06 -10.78 -1.92
N THR A 160 -0.19 -10.45 -0.65
CA THR A 160 -0.48 -9.11 -0.13
C THR A 160 0.64 -8.62 0.78
N LEU A 161 0.56 -7.37 1.22
CA LEU A 161 1.50 -6.80 2.20
C LEU A 161 1.17 -7.19 3.66
N ASN A 162 0.16 -8.03 3.90
CA ASN A 162 -0.30 -8.36 5.26
C ASN A 162 0.81 -8.90 6.14
N GLY A 163 1.63 -9.83 5.65
CA GLY A 163 2.75 -10.39 6.41
C GLY A 163 3.75 -9.31 6.86
N ARG A 164 4.08 -8.36 5.99
CA ARG A 164 4.97 -7.23 6.30
C ARG A 164 4.38 -6.30 7.36
N LEU A 165 3.05 -6.12 7.34
CA LEU A 165 2.31 -5.32 8.30
C LEU A 165 2.02 -6.05 9.62
N GLY A 166 2.46 -7.30 9.76
CA GLY A 166 2.21 -8.10 10.95
C GLY A 166 0.77 -8.58 11.06
N ILE A 167 0.10 -8.83 9.93
CA ILE A 167 -1.20 -9.47 9.87
C ILE A 167 -0.99 -10.91 9.43
N THR A 168 -1.37 -11.87 10.28
CA THR A 168 -1.15 -13.31 10.07
C THR A 168 -2.47 -14.08 10.01
N GLY A 169 -2.47 -15.22 9.32
CA GLY A 169 -3.63 -16.13 9.24
C GLY A 169 -4.67 -15.74 8.19
N GLY A 170 -4.49 -14.64 7.44
CA GLY A 170 -5.44 -14.30 6.40
C GLY A 170 -5.39 -12.87 5.90
N LEU A 171 -6.48 -12.48 5.24
CA LEU A 171 -6.68 -11.16 4.63
C LEU A 171 -7.19 -10.14 5.66
N SER A 172 -7.08 -8.86 5.29
CA SER A 172 -7.70 -7.75 6.02
C SER A 172 -9.06 -7.39 5.44
N ILE A 173 -10.01 -7.03 6.31
CA ILE A 173 -11.26 -6.39 5.93
C ILE A 173 -11.02 -4.88 5.94
N LEU A 174 -11.00 -4.26 4.77
CA LEU A 174 -10.59 -2.87 4.60
C LEU A 174 -11.44 -2.11 3.56
N GLY A 175 -11.21 -0.82 3.49
CA GLY A 175 -11.84 0.12 2.56
C GLY A 175 -12.43 1.32 3.31
N THR A 176 -11.99 2.52 2.94
CA THR A 176 -12.41 3.78 3.59
C THR A 176 -13.67 4.35 2.97
N THR A 177 -13.92 4.06 1.70
CA THR A 177 -15.08 4.57 0.93
C THR A 177 -16.10 3.49 0.57
N GLY A 178 -15.74 2.21 0.73
CA GLY A 178 -16.52 1.07 0.23
C GLY A 178 -16.27 0.77 -1.26
N ILE A 179 -15.65 1.68 -2.00
CA ILE A 179 -15.43 1.61 -3.46
C ILE A 179 -13.96 1.34 -3.76
N VAL A 180 -13.69 0.44 -4.69
CA VAL A 180 -12.38 0.23 -5.32
C VAL A 180 -12.30 1.09 -6.58
N ILE A 181 -11.30 1.96 -6.62
CA ILE A 181 -10.94 2.73 -7.83
C ILE A 181 -9.74 2.01 -8.46
N PRO A 182 -9.87 1.46 -9.69
CA PRO A 182 -8.79 0.74 -10.32
C PRO A 182 -7.50 1.56 -10.43
N PHE A 183 -6.37 0.92 -10.14
CA PHE A 183 -5.02 1.55 -10.17
C PHE A 183 -4.90 2.80 -9.30
N SER A 184 -5.53 2.81 -8.14
CA SER A 184 -5.53 3.96 -7.22
C SER A 184 -4.13 4.23 -6.64
N CYS A 185 -3.51 5.33 -7.10
CA CYS A 185 -2.24 5.82 -6.53
C CYS A 185 -2.36 6.13 -5.02
N SER A 186 -3.51 6.63 -4.57
CA SER A 186 -3.74 6.92 -3.15
C SER A 186 -3.76 5.66 -2.30
N ALA A 187 -4.32 4.56 -2.80
CA ALA A 187 -4.33 3.28 -2.08
C ALA A 187 -2.89 2.75 -1.89
N TRP A 188 -2.05 2.84 -2.93
CA TRP A 188 -0.64 2.46 -2.83
C TRP A 188 0.13 3.33 -1.83
N ILE A 189 -0.02 4.65 -1.91
CA ILE A 189 0.62 5.58 -0.95
C ILE A 189 0.18 5.27 0.48
N HIS A 190 -1.10 4.97 0.71
CA HIS A 190 -1.59 4.55 2.03
C HIS A 190 -0.92 3.27 2.54
N SER A 191 -0.63 2.30 1.67
CA SER A 191 0.09 1.08 2.08
C SER A 191 1.53 1.38 2.50
N ILE A 192 2.22 2.30 1.81
CA ILE A 192 3.54 2.77 2.20
C ILE A 192 3.50 3.42 3.60
N HIS A 193 2.50 4.28 3.85
CA HIS A 193 2.32 4.93 5.15
C HIS A 193 2.13 3.90 6.27
N ARG A 194 1.30 2.87 6.04
CA ARG A 194 1.11 1.78 7.03
C ARG A 194 2.40 1.01 7.29
N GLY A 195 3.20 0.74 6.25
CA GLY A 195 4.53 0.15 6.43
C GLY A 195 5.44 0.98 7.33
N ILE A 196 5.47 2.30 7.15
CA ILE A 196 6.23 3.23 8.00
C ILE A 196 5.71 3.21 9.44
N ASP A 197 4.40 3.24 9.65
CA ASP A 197 3.80 3.22 10.99
C ASP A 197 4.15 1.94 11.75
N VAL A 198 4.05 0.78 11.09
CA VAL A 198 4.40 -0.53 11.68
C VAL A 198 5.90 -0.60 11.99
N ALA A 199 6.76 -0.15 11.07
CA ALA A 199 8.20 -0.11 11.29
C ALA A 199 8.55 0.75 12.51
N ARG A 200 8.00 1.96 12.61
CA ARG A 200 8.21 2.89 13.73
C ARG A 200 7.71 2.32 15.06
N ALA A 201 6.48 1.79 15.08
CA ALA A 201 5.91 1.19 16.27
C ALA A 201 6.66 -0.07 16.73
N GLY A 202 7.27 -0.80 15.79
CA GLY A 202 8.15 -1.93 16.04
C GLY A 202 9.58 -1.55 16.44
N GLY A 203 9.90 -0.26 16.58
CA GLY A 203 11.24 0.21 16.96
C GLY A 203 12.31 0.05 15.86
N ILE A 204 11.89 -0.12 14.60
CA ILE A 204 12.81 -0.22 13.47
C ILE A 204 13.44 1.13 13.22
N THR A 205 14.78 1.17 13.26
CA THR A 205 15.57 2.40 13.11
C THR A 205 16.06 2.64 11.67
N HIS A 206 15.91 1.68 10.78
CA HIS A 206 16.32 1.78 9.38
C HIS A 206 15.26 1.16 8.47
N VAL A 207 14.66 1.97 7.59
CA VAL A 207 13.73 1.52 6.56
C VAL A 207 14.29 1.76 5.17
N ALA A 208 13.94 0.90 4.22
CA ALA A 208 14.33 1.06 2.81
C ALA A 208 13.09 1.13 1.91
N GLY A 209 12.94 2.25 1.19
CA GLY A 209 11.95 2.39 0.11
C GLY A 209 12.54 1.92 -1.22
N SER A 210 11.89 0.94 -1.86
CA SER A 210 12.37 0.35 -3.10
C SER A 210 11.42 0.58 -4.26
N THR A 211 11.97 0.81 -5.46
CA THR A 211 11.17 1.04 -6.68
C THR A 211 10.71 -0.24 -7.37
N GLY A 212 11.09 -1.41 -6.87
CA GLY A 212 10.72 -2.73 -7.39
C GLY A 212 11.59 -3.85 -6.80
N ASN A 213 11.22 -5.11 -7.11
CA ASN A 213 11.78 -6.31 -6.48
C ASN A 213 13.30 -6.43 -6.55
N VAL A 214 13.93 -6.07 -7.69
CA VAL A 214 15.39 -6.16 -7.83
C VAL A 214 16.09 -5.25 -6.85
N SER A 215 15.68 -3.98 -6.76
CA SER A 215 16.24 -3.02 -5.82
C SER A 215 15.92 -3.37 -4.37
N GLU A 216 14.75 -3.96 -4.10
CA GLU A 216 14.37 -4.41 -2.76
C GLU A 216 15.26 -5.58 -2.29
N THR A 217 15.42 -6.59 -3.14
CA THR A 217 16.30 -7.72 -2.84
C THR A 217 17.74 -7.27 -2.60
N ALA A 218 18.24 -6.36 -3.44
CA ALA A 218 19.61 -5.85 -3.34
C ALA A 218 19.83 -5.03 -2.06
N VAL A 219 18.92 -4.10 -1.72
CA VAL A 219 19.06 -3.28 -0.50
C VAL A 219 18.87 -4.12 0.76
N ARG A 220 17.97 -5.11 0.74
CA ARG A 220 17.79 -6.06 1.84
C ARG A 220 19.08 -6.82 2.12
N ALA A 221 19.72 -7.35 1.09
CA ALA A 221 20.99 -8.07 1.21
C ALA A 221 22.12 -7.16 1.70
N LEU A 222 22.22 -5.93 1.17
CA LEU A 222 23.27 -4.98 1.50
C LEU A 222 23.23 -4.55 2.97
N HIS A 223 22.05 -4.32 3.53
CA HIS A 223 21.85 -3.80 4.88
C HIS A 223 21.31 -4.84 5.87
N HIS A 224 21.10 -6.09 5.44
CA HIS A 224 20.54 -7.18 6.26
C HIS A 224 19.20 -6.79 6.92
N LEU A 225 18.34 -6.09 6.18
CA LEU A 225 17.08 -5.56 6.70
C LEU A 225 16.06 -6.65 6.94
N PRO A 226 15.30 -6.57 8.06
CA PRO A 226 14.15 -7.41 8.27
C PRO A 226 13.03 -7.02 7.29
N GLU A 227 12.12 -7.93 7.00
CA GLU A 227 11.04 -7.71 6.04
C GLU A 227 10.15 -6.49 6.37
N ALA A 228 9.88 -6.25 7.65
CA ALA A 228 9.09 -5.10 8.11
C ALA A 228 9.80 -3.73 7.93
N ALA A 229 11.08 -3.72 7.57
CA ALA A 229 11.83 -2.51 7.21
C ALA A 229 11.74 -2.17 5.71
N LEU A 230 11.20 -3.08 4.90
CA LEU A 230 11.12 -2.94 3.45
C LEU A 230 9.78 -2.31 3.04
N LEU A 231 9.87 -1.17 2.39
CA LEU A 231 8.72 -0.41 1.91
C LEU A 231 8.65 -0.52 0.38
N GLU A 232 7.60 -1.16 -0.12
CA GLU A 232 7.35 -1.24 -1.57
C GLU A 232 6.86 0.12 -2.07
N MET A 233 7.82 1.02 -2.29
CA MET A 233 7.56 2.42 -2.66
C MET A 233 7.06 2.55 -4.11
N GLY A 234 7.51 1.68 -5.01
CA GLY A 234 7.19 1.79 -6.43
C GLY A 234 7.64 3.12 -7.02
N ASP A 235 6.69 3.83 -7.63
CA ASP A 235 6.92 5.14 -8.23
C ASP A 235 6.67 6.33 -7.27
N PHE A 236 6.17 6.05 -6.05
CA PHE A 236 5.63 7.08 -5.14
C PHE A 236 6.64 7.56 -4.08
N VAL A 237 7.88 7.82 -4.49
CA VAL A 237 8.94 8.33 -3.60
C VAL A 237 8.51 9.61 -2.86
N GLY A 238 7.81 10.51 -3.54
CA GLY A 238 7.31 11.74 -2.93
C GLY A 238 6.26 11.49 -1.84
N GLY A 239 5.39 10.50 -2.03
CA GLY A 239 4.41 10.09 -1.02
C GLY A 239 5.08 9.54 0.24
N MET A 240 6.10 8.69 0.05
CA MET A 240 6.91 8.14 1.14
C MET A 240 7.66 9.24 1.91
N LEU A 241 8.40 10.10 1.20
CA LEU A 241 9.22 11.14 1.81
C LEU A 241 8.40 12.18 2.58
N LYS A 242 7.27 12.63 2.03
CA LYS A 242 6.37 13.57 2.70
C LYS A 242 5.82 12.99 4.00
N TYR A 243 5.52 11.69 4.03
CA TYR A 243 5.05 11.04 5.24
C TYR A 243 6.17 10.89 6.27
N LEU A 244 7.37 10.47 5.84
CA LEU A 244 8.56 10.36 6.69
C LEU A 244 8.97 11.71 7.31
N LYS A 245 8.72 12.85 6.64
CA LYS A 245 8.98 14.17 7.22
C LYS A 245 8.24 14.39 8.53
N SER A 246 6.98 13.98 8.63
CA SER A 246 6.14 14.08 9.84
C SER A 246 6.20 12.83 10.74
N HIS A 247 6.67 11.71 10.21
CA HIS A 247 6.79 10.43 10.90
C HIS A 247 8.23 9.88 10.75
N PRO A 248 9.23 10.55 11.32
CA PRO A 248 10.63 10.25 11.04
C PRO A 248 11.04 8.86 11.52
N VAL A 249 11.96 8.27 10.74
CA VAL A 249 12.74 7.09 11.10
C VAL A 249 14.21 7.50 11.08
N PRO A 250 15.07 7.04 12.02
CA PRO A 250 16.48 7.47 12.11
C PRO A 250 17.25 7.31 10.81
N ARG A 251 17.08 6.20 10.08
CA ARG A 251 17.75 5.93 8.79
C ARG A 251 16.74 5.57 7.71
N VAL A 252 16.91 6.19 6.55
CA VAL A 252 16.09 5.91 5.36
C VAL A 252 17.01 5.67 4.17
N THR A 253 16.86 4.53 3.51
CA THR A 253 17.48 4.25 2.22
C THR A 253 16.43 4.33 1.13
N ILE A 254 16.71 5.04 0.05
CA ILE A 254 15.94 4.99 -1.19
C ILE A 254 16.73 4.17 -2.20
N ALA A 255 16.15 3.08 -2.68
CA ALA A 255 16.78 2.14 -3.59
C ALA A 255 15.98 1.98 -4.87
N GLY A 256 16.64 2.06 -6.02
CA GLY A 256 15.94 1.93 -7.28
C GLY A 256 16.82 1.63 -8.47
N GLY A 257 16.18 1.25 -9.58
CA GLY A 257 16.84 1.09 -10.85
C GLY A 257 17.33 2.43 -11.42
N VAL A 258 18.45 2.41 -12.16
CA VAL A 258 19.11 3.62 -12.70
C VAL A 258 18.16 4.61 -13.35
N ALA A 259 17.17 4.16 -14.13
CA ALA A 259 16.22 5.05 -14.79
C ALA A 259 15.31 5.83 -13.83
N LYS A 260 14.75 5.14 -12.82
CA LYS A 260 13.88 5.77 -11.82
C LYS A 260 14.68 6.71 -10.92
N MET A 261 15.88 6.31 -10.52
CA MET A 261 16.75 7.15 -9.69
C MET A 261 17.29 8.37 -10.43
N THR A 262 17.54 8.27 -11.75
CA THR A 262 17.82 9.44 -12.60
C THR A 262 16.65 10.44 -12.62
N LYS A 263 15.41 9.94 -12.72
CA LYS A 263 14.23 10.82 -12.62
C LYS A 263 14.14 11.53 -11.26
N LEU A 264 14.43 10.82 -10.17
CA LEU A 264 14.52 11.43 -8.84
C LEU A 264 15.60 12.51 -8.80
N ALA A 265 16.80 12.24 -9.35
CA ALA A 265 17.90 13.20 -9.45
C ALA A 265 17.50 14.47 -10.23
N GLN A 266 16.60 14.31 -11.22
CA GLN A 266 16.03 15.39 -12.03
C GLN A 266 14.81 16.09 -11.37
N GLY A 267 14.59 15.86 -10.06
CA GLY A 267 13.56 16.54 -9.27
C GLY A 267 12.17 15.90 -9.32
N ARG A 268 12.00 14.73 -9.94
CA ARG A 268 10.70 14.06 -10.01
C ARG A 268 10.43 13.26 -8.75
N LEU A 269 9.26 13.50 -8.14
CA LEU A 269 8.79 12.81 -6.93
C LEU A 269 7.72 11.75 -7.22
N ASP A 270 7.21 11.71 -8.44
CA ASP A 270 6.45 10.64 -9.05
C ASP A 270 7.29 10.08 -10.21
N LEU A 271 7.74 8.83 -10.08
CA LEU A 271 8.70 8.21 -11.00
C LEU A 271 8.03 7.45 -12.15
N HIS A 272 6.68 7.46 -12.22
CA HIS A 272 5.92 6.74 -13.22
C HIS A 272 6.24 7.23 -14.64
N SER A 273 6.36 6.30 -15.59
CA SER A 273 6.75 6.61 -16.99
C SER A 273 5.77 7.56 -17.68
N LYS A 274 4.46 7.45 -17.42
CA LYS A 274 3.43 8.36 -17.96
C LYS A 274 3.54 9.79 -17.41
N ARG A 275 4.24 10.03 -16.30
CA ARG A 275 4.42 11.35 -15.68
C ARG A 275 5.66 12.08 -16.18
N GLY A 276 6.51 11.40 -16.94
CA GLY A 276 7.66 11.98 -17.61
C GLY A 276 8.79 11.00 -17.86
N GLU A 277 9.52 11.25 -18.88
CA GLU A 277 10.69 10.51 -19.30
C GLU A 277 11.96 11.04 -18.63
N VAL A 278 13.07 10.33 -18.76
CA VAL A 278 14.40 10.81 -18.37
C VAL A 278 14.76 11.96 -19.30
N ASP A 279 15.22 13.08 -18.75
CA ASP A 279 15.82 14.17 -19.51
C ASP A 279 17.27 13.79 -19.88
N PHE A 280 17.48 13.32 -21.11
CA PHE A 280 18.79 12.92 -21.60
C PHE A 280 19.77 14.08 -21.78
N PRO A 281 19.37 15.26 -22.28
CA PRO A 281 20.21 16.46 -22.24
C PRO A 281 20.70 16.81 -20.83
N GLY A 282 19.84 16.78 -19.84
CA GLY A 282 20.19 16.98 -18.43
C GLY A 282 21.11 15.88 -17.89
N LEU A 283 20.91 14.61 -18.31
CA LEU A 283 21.77 13.51 -17.94
C LEU A 283 23.15 13.63 -18.59
N ALA A 284 23.26 14.12 -19.82
CA ALA A 284 24.52 14.40 -20.49
C ALA A 284 25.32 15.51 -19.77
N ALA A 285 24.62 16.57 -19.30
CA ALA A 285 25.25 17.63 -18.51
C ALA A 285 25.77 17.08 -17.16
N ALA A 286 25.01 16.20 -16.50
CA ALA A 286 25.44 15.53 -15.28
C ALA A 286 26.65 14.62 -15.53
N ALA A 287 26.68 13.88 -16.64
CA ALA A 287 27.80 13.05 -17.07
C ALA A 287 29.07 13.88 -17.31
N GLN A 288 28.92 15.03 -18.00
CA GLN A 288 30.04 15.96 -18.21
C GLN A 288 30.60 16.47 -16.87
N THR A 289 29.73 16.87 -15.94
CA THR A 289 30.12 17.31 -14.60
C THR A 289 30.79 16.19 -13.79
N ALA A 290 30.39 14.93 -14.00
CA ALA A 290 31.00 13.75 -13.38
C ALA A 290 32.35 13.35 -14.02
N GLY A 291 32.80 14.05 -15.05
CA GLY A 291 34.07 13.80 -15.73
C GLY A 291 34.02 12.72 -16.77
N CYS A 292 32.85 12.45 -17.35
CA CYS A 292 32.76 11.58 -18.53
C CYS A 292 33.58 12.16 -19.71
N ALA A 293 34.20 11.26 -20.46
CA ALA A 293 34.98 11.63 -21.62
C ALA A 293 34.13 12.41 -22.65
N PRO A 294 34.66 13.49 -23.26
CA PRO A 294 33.88 14.36 -24.15
C PRO A 294 33.22 13.60 -25.32
N GLU A 295 33.83 12.55 -25.81
CA GLU A 295 33.38 11.73 -26.94
C GLU A 295 32.09 10.95 -26.64
N ILE A 296 31.76 10.69 -25.34
CA ILE A 296 30.53 10.00 -25.00
C ILE A 296 29.38 10.93 -24.62
N ILE A 297 29.60 12.24 -24.45
CA ILE A 297 28.59 13.19 -24.07
C ILE A 297 27.46 13.29 -25.09
N GLU A 298 27.81 13.39 -26.37
CA GLU A 298 26.83 13.44 -27.45
C GLU A 298 26.06 12.11 -27.62
N PRO A 299 26.70 10.93 -27.60
CA PRO A 299 26.01 9.64 -27.49
C PRO A 299 25.04 9.56 -26.29
N ILE A 300 25.41 10.10 -25.11
CA ILE A 300 24.52 10.14 -23.95
C ILE A 300 23.28 11.01 -24.21
N ARG A 301 23.44 12.15 -24.85
CA ARG A 301 22.35 13.08 -25.20
C ARG A 301 21.28 12.45 -26.08
N HIS A 302 21.69 11.52 -26.94
CA HIS A 302 20.84 10.81 -27.90
C HIS A 302 20.53 9.35 -27.51
N ALA A 303 20.86 8.96 -26.29
CA ALA A 303 20.57 7.62 -25.80
C ALA A 303 19.07 7.32 -25.70
N ASN A 304 18.69 6.09 -25.95
CA ASN A 304 17.29 5.66 -25.85
C ASN A 304 16.88 5.25 -24.42
N THR A 305 17.85 4.85 -23.58
CA THR A 305 17.59 4.38 -22.23
C THR A 305 18.66 4.86 -21.26
N ALA A 306 18.27 5.09 -20.00
CA ALA A 306 19.23 5.39 -18.95
C ALA A 306 20.26 4.25 -18.76
N ALA A 307 19.86 2.99 -18.89
CA ALA A 307 20.78 1.85 -18.79
C ALA A 307 21.94 1.97 -19.78
N GLN A 308 21.64 2.30 -21.04
CA GLN A 308 22.65 2.53 -22.08
C GLN A 308 23.64 3.63 -21.69
N VAL A 309 23.15 4.70 -21.04
CA VAL A 309 24.02 5.80 -20.56
C VAL A 309 24.99 5.31 -19.49
N PHE A 310 24.50 4.53 -18.52
CA PHE A 310 25.35 3.99 -17.46
C PHE A 310 26.36 2.98 -17.99
N GLU A 311 26.00 2.16 -18.98
CA GLU A 311 26.91 1.25 -19.68
C GLU A 311 28.02 2.04 -20.39
N LEU A 312 27.67 3.10 -21.13
CA LEU A 312 28.65 3.97 -21.80
C LEU A 312 29.61 4.62 -20.81
N ALA A 313 29.09 5.19 -19.71
CA ALA A 313 29.91 5.83 -18.69
C ALA A 313 30.85 4.82 -18.01
N SER A 314 30.35 3.65 -17.69
CA SER A 314 31.13 2.57 -17.05
C SER A 314 32.23 2.07 -17.96
N ALA A 315 31.96 1.88 -19.27
CA ALA A 315 32.95 1.46 -20.25
C ALA A 315 34.12 2.47 -20.41
N HIS A 316 33.89 3.73 -20.02
CA HIS A 316 34.92 4.80 -20.02
C HIS A 316 35.45 5.11 -18.61
N GLY A 317 35.17 4.24 -17.63
CA GLY A 317 35.71 4.36 -16.27
C GLY A 317 35.13 5.49 -15.42
N THR A 318 33.96 6.04 -15.79
CA THR A 318 33.34 7.14 -15.03
C THR A 318 32.28 6.63 -14.05
N ALA A 319 32.37 7.05 -12.79
CA ALA A 319 31.41 6.76 -11.73
C ALA A 319 30.15 7.66 -11.81
N LEU A 320 29.46 7.66 -12.98
CA LEU A 320 28.26 8.46 -13.18
C LEU A 320 27.19 8.16 -12.14
N GLY A 321 27.10 6.90 -11.69
CA GLY A 321 26.11 6.46 -10.70
C GLY A 321 26.18 7.23 -9.39
N ASP A 322 27.38 7.49 -8.88
CA ASP A 322 27.57 8.25 -7.63
C ASP A 322 27.15 9.72 -7.79
N ALA A 323 27.42 10.31 -8.96
CA ALA A 323 26.98 11.68 -9.26
C ALA A 323 25.44 11.78 -9.30
N ILE A 324 24.77 10.82 -9.93
CA ILE A 324 23.30 10.75 -9.98
C ILE A 324 22.73 10.45 -8.58
N ALA A 325 23.34 9.54 -7.81
CA ALA A 325 22.94 9.28 -6.43
C ALA A 325 23.04 10.54 -5.56
N ALA A 326 24.10 11.31 -5.69
CA ALA A 326 24.27 12.57 -4.96
C ALA A 326 23.23 13.64 -5.35
N GLN A 327 22.83 13.71 -6.62
CA GLN A 327 21.76 14.60 -7.07
C GLN A 327 20.38 14.14 -6.53
N ALA A 328 20.07 12.85 -6.62
CA ALA A 328 18.86 12.26 -6.08
C ALA A 328 18.78 12.47 -4.56
N TRP A 329 19.91 12.36 -3.86
CA TRP A 329 20.01 12.63 -2.43
C TRP A 329 19.59 14.09 -2.11
N ARG A 330 20.09 15.08 -2.88
CA ARG A 330 19.72 16.49 -2.65
C ARG A 330 18.22 16.73 -2.83
N VAL A 331 17.62 16.12 -3.85
CA VAL A 331 16.17 16.23 -4.11
C VAL A 331 15.36 15.62 -2.97
N ALA A 332 15.72 14.40 -2.54
CA ALA A 332 15.03 13.71 -1.46
C ALA A 332 15.22 14.41 -0.11
N ALA A 333 16.44 14.89 0.18
CA ALA A 333 16.76 15.64 1.38
C ALA A 333 15.98 16.96 1.49
N ALA A 334 15.73 17.64 0.36
CA ALA A 334 14.91 18.85 0.34
C ALA A 334 13.44 18.58 0.74
N VAL A 335 12.92 17.39 0.44
CA VAL A 335 11.57 16.99 0.89
C VAL A 335 11.55 16.68 2.38
N LEU A 336 12.62 16.04 2.89
CA LEU A 336 12.79 15.67 4.31
C LEU A 336 13.28 16.83 5.19
N GLU A 337 13.39 18.02 4.65
CA GLU A 337 13.92 19.20 5.32
C GLU A 337 13.51 19.28 6.80
N ASP A 338 14.50 19.50 7.68
CA ASP A 338 14.36 19.54 9.14
C ASP A 338 13.97 18.21 9.83
N SER A 339 13.93 17.10 9.10
CA SER A 339 13.77 15.77 9.70
C SER A 339 15.07 15.29 10.37
N PRO A 340 15.02 14.61 11.53
CA PRO A 340 16.19 14.03 12.18
C PRO A 340 16.67 12.73 11.50
N THR A 341 16.49 12.61 10.20
CA THR A 341 16.75 11.38 9.42
C THR A 341 18.12 11.44 8.76
N GLU A 342 18.87 10.33 8.79
CA GLU A 342 19.99 10.06 7.90
C GLU A 342 19.45 9.40 6.61
N LEU A 343 19.79 9.99 5.47
CA LEU A 343 19.33 9.54 4.16
C LEU A 343 20.46 8.92 3.37
N GLU A 344 20.17 7.81 2.70
CA GLU A 344 21.02 7.13 1.72
C GLU A 344 20.28 6.93 0.41
N ILE A 345 20.98 7.01 -0.72
CA ILE A 345 20.46 6.71 -2.06
C ILE A 345 21.31 5.62 -2.70
N LEU A 346 20.64 4.61 -3.26
CA LEU A 346 21.27 3.48 -3.94
C LEU A 346 20.66 3.29 -5.34
N LEU A 347 21.54 3.17 -6.33
CA LEU A 347 21.19 2.86 -7.71
C LEU A 347 21.63 1.44 -8.04
N PHE A 348 20.72 0.67 -8.63
CA PHE A 348 21.00 -0.69 -9.07
C PHE A 348 20.71 -0.86 -10.57
N ASP A 349 21.43 -1.75 -11.22
CA ASP A 349 21.08 -2.21 -12.56
C ASP A 349 19.98 -3.30 -12.52
N ARG A 350 19.68 -3.89 -13.67
CA ARG A 350 18.66 -4.93 -13.82
C ARG A 350 19.02 -6.26 -13.14
N THR A 351 20.30 -6.46 -12.83
CA THR A 351 20.82 -7.67 -12.14
C THR A 351 20.91 -7.48 -10.63
N GLY A 352 20.67 -6.26 -10.12
CA GLY A 352 20.85 -5.92 -8.72
C GLY A 352 22.28 -5.52 -8.35
N THR A 353 23.14 -5.28 -9.34
CA THR A 353 24.51 -4.78 -9.12
C THR A 353 24.45 -3.29 -8.81
N LEU A 354 25.16 -2.87 -7.78
CA LEU A 354 25.24 -1.47 -7.37
C LEU A 354 25.95 -0.64 -8.43
N GLN A 355 25.27 0.38 -8.92
CA GLN A 355 25.76 1.30 -9.96
C GLN A 355 26.12 2.67 -9.42
N GLY A 356 25.64 3.02 -8.23
CA GLY A 356 25.97 4.28 -7.58
C GLY A 356 25.39 4.39 -6.18
N ARG A 357 26.07 5.19 -5.35
CA ARG A 357 25.72 5.37 -3.94
C ARG A 357 25.96 6.81 -3.49
N ALA A 358 24.98 7.37 -2.77
CA ALA A 358 25.19 8.47 -1.86
C ALA A 358 24.93 7.94 -0.44
N GLY A 359 25.99 7.69 0.32
CA GLY A 359 25.92 7.07 1.64
C GLY A 359 25.14 7.91 2.66
N PHE A 360 24.86 7.32 3.81
CA PHE A 360 24.12 7.98 4.87
C PHE A 360 24.70 9.34 5.25
N ALA A 361 23.86 10.36 5.20
CA ALA A 361 24.18 11.69 5.69
C ALA A 361 22.92 12.33 6.28
N PRO A 362 23.05 13.13 7.37
CA PRO A 362 21.92 13.88 7.93
C PRO A 362 21.36 14.88 6.95
N VAL A 363 20.04 14.92 6.78
CA VAL A 363 19.38 15.80 5.79
C VAL A 363 19.58 17.30 6.09
N HIS A 364 19.82 17.68 7.34
CA HIS A 364 20.02 19.07 7.78
C HIS A 364 21.46 19.61 7.60
N MET A 365 22.46 18.72 7.43
CA MET A 365 23.88 19.16 7.38
C MET A 365 24.29 19.83 6.06
N ARG A 366 23.59 19.64 4.94
CA ARG A 366 24.02 20.16 3.62
C ARG A 366 23.56 21.58 3.28
N LYS A 367 22.79 22.27 4.14
CA LYS A 367 22.48 23.70 3.97
C LYS A 367 23.69 24.63 4.19
N ARG A 368 24.85 24.13 4.71
CA ARG A 368 26.02 24.94 5.04
C ARG A 368 27.15 24.94 3.99
N LEU A 369 26.91 24.31 2.83
CA LEU A 369 27.90 24.20 1.74
C LEU A 369 27.42 24.86 0.44
N VAL A 370 26.77 26.03 0.54
CA VAL A 370 26.56 26.94 -0.61
C VAL A 370 27.24 28.27 -0.29
#